data_f26c50d74111a71b6cc3661d27723e35
#
_entry.id   f26c50d74111a71b6cc3661d27723e35
#
_cell.length_a   1.000
_cell.length_b   1.000
_cell.length_c   1.000
_cell.angle_alpha   90.00
_cell.angle_beta   90.00
_cell.angle_gamma   90.00
#
_symmetry.space_group_name_H-M   'P 1'
#
loop_
_entity.id
_entity.type
_entity.pdbx_description
1 polymer ?
#
loop_
_entity_poly.entity_id
_entity_poly.type
_entity_poly.pdbx_seq_one_letter_code
_entity_poly.pdbx_strand_id
1 'polypeptide(L)'
;MPLQNPVAYPLRARTLYLMLALAGLLTPLLPVAASEAPPLMLAKVYHAGVPLSDYWVSEKYDGVRGYWDGEQLLTRGGERIAVPAWFTAGWPRVAMDGELWAGRAQFARAVSTVRMQVPDDAAWRAMRFMMFDLPAQGGDFTARLAVLHTQVSRINQPWVLAVSQTKVASHGALQSLLGTTVKAGGEGLALHRGASLYTAQRNGDLLKFKTHEDSEATVVGHIAGKGKYAGQLGALLVELPAAQGQPARRFKLGTGFTDAQRQDPPALGSVVTYRFRGLTDGGIPRFASFMRVAADQAPTQIAIK
;
A
#
# COMPACT_ATOMS: atom_id res chain seq x y z
N MET A 1 70.94 12.43 -62.96
CA MET A 1 69.82 11.72 -62.31
C MET A 1 69.92 11.99 -60.83
N PRO A 2 69.04 12.83 -60.22
CA PRO A 2 69.00 13.01 -58.81
C PRO A 2 67.88 12.18 -58.18
N LEU A 3 68.19 11.55 -57.11
CA LEU A 3 67.30 10.76 -56.25
C LEU A 3 66.32 11.69 -55.52
N GLN A 4 65.00 11.38 -55.57
CA GLN A 4 63.97 12.10 -54.88
C GLN A 4 63.87 11.53 -53.43
N ASN A 5 63.91 12.40 -52.43
CA ASN A 5 63.66 12.13 -51.04
C ASN A 5 62.15 11.92 -50.76
N PRO A 6 61.73 10.96 -49.92
CA PRO A 6 60.36 10.84 -49.50
C PRO A 6 60.00 11.85 -48.41
N VAL A 7 58.90 12.52 -48.57
CA VAL A 7 58.31 13.47 -47.64
C VAL A 7 57.71 12.73 -46.44
N ALA A 8 58.25 12.98 -45.24
CA ALA A 8 57.74 12.49 -43.98
C ALA A 8 56.50 13.32 -43.54
N TYR A 9 55.34 12.71 -43.41
CA TYR A 9 54.15 13.30 -42.81
C TYR A 9 54.20 13.18 -41.28
N PRO A 10 53.83 14.22 -40.53
CA PRO A 10 53.90 14.21 -39.07
C PRO A 10 52.78 13.40 -38.47
N LEU A 11 53.18 12.40 -37.67
CA LEU A 11 52.32 11.43 -36.92
C LEU A 11 51.51 12.04 -35.74
N ARG A 12 51.42 13.39 -35.67
CA ARG A 12 50.83 14.09 -34.50
C ARG A 12 49.35 14.43 -34.62
N ALA A 13 48.73 14.27 -35.77
CA ALA A 13 47.34 14.70 -35.97
C ALA A 13 46.29 13.61 -35.69
N ARG A 14 46.67 12.33 -35.62
CA ARG A 14 45.70 11.21 -35.42
C ARG A 14 45.39 10.87 -33.99
N THR A 15 46.26 11.24 -33.03
CA THR A 15 46.05 10.95 -31.60
C THR A 15 45.12 11.94 -30.91
N LEU A 16 44.96 13.15 -31.46
CA LEU A 16 44.09 14.17 -30.86
C LEU A 16 42.60 13.93 -31.14
N TYR A 17 42.23 13.33 -32.28
CA TYR A 17 40.84 13.04 -32.63
C TYR A 17 40.27 11.81 -31.88
N LEU A 18 41.11 10.89 -31.39
CA LEU A 18 40.63 9.73 -30.62
C LEU A 18 40.35 10.06 -29.16
N MET A 19 40.97 11.11 -28.61
CA MET A 19 40.72 11.54 -27.22
C MET A 19 39.47 12.44 -27.08
N LEU A 20 39.01 13.11 -28.14
CA LEU A 20 37.77 13.90 -28.11
C LEU A 20 36.51 13.04 -28.29
N ALA A 21 36.60 11.85 -28.85
CA ALA A 21 35.45 10.95 -29.03
C ALA A 21 35.09 10.15 -27.78
N LEU A 22 35.96 10.05 -26.77
CA LEU A 22 35.70 9.33 -25.52
C LEU A 22 35.17 10.21 -24.38
N ALA A 23 35.19 11.55 -24.54
CA ALA A 23 34.70 12.50 -23.53
C ALA A 23 33.18 12.73 -23.61
N GLY A 24 32.48 12.18 -24.60
CA GLY A 24 31.06 12.48 -24.89
C GLY A 24 30.06 11.52 -24.30
N LEU A 25 30.44 10.49 -23.52
CA LEU A 25 29.52 9.43 -23.07
C LEU A 25 29.40 9.26 -21.54
N LEU A 26 29.91 10.19 -20.74
CA LEU A 26 29.54 10.29 -19.34
C LEU A 26 28.36 11.25 -19.19
N THR A 27 27.17 10.85 -19.63
CA THR A 27 25.95 11.47 -19.10
C THR A 27 25.88 11.12 -17.61
N PRO A 28 25.88 12.12 -16.70
CA PRO A 28 25.66 11.83 -15.29
C PRO A 28 24.29 11.19 -15.18
N LEU A 29 24.22 9.94 -14.69
CA LEU A 29 23.00 9.36 -14.18
C LEU A 29 22.53 10.27 -13.04
N LEU A 30 21.62 11.21 -13.36
CA LEU A 30 20.95 11.97 -12.33
C LEU A 30 20.28 10.95 -11.39
N PRO A 31 20.50 11.04 -10.08
CA PRO A 31 19.79 10.19 -9.14
C PRO A 31 18.30 10.40 -9.38
N VAL A 32 17.56 9.33 -9.68
CA VAL A 32 16.10 9.34 -9.65
C VAL A 32 15.75 9.74 -8.23
N ALA A 33 15.25 10.96 -8.07
CA ALA A 33 14.79 11.41 -6.77
C ALA A 33 13.74 10.41 -6.29
N ALA A 34 13.98 9.79 -5.13
CA ALA A 34 12.99 8.96 -4.50
C ALA A 34 11.73 9.81 -4.31
N SER A 35 10.60 9.37 -4.84
CA SER A 35 9.34 10.07 -4.69
C SER A 35 9.02 10.17 -3.20
N GLU A 36 8.81 11.39 -2.72
CA GLU A 36 8.44 11.62 -1.34
C GLU A 36 7.04 11.05 -1.10
N ALA A 37 6.88 10.30 0.00
CA ALA A 37 5.59 9.72 0.34
C ALA A 37 4.57 10.83 0.65
N PRO A 38 3.33 10.73 0.16
CA PRO A 38 2.32 11.75 0.40
C PRO A 38 2.01 11.90 1.90
N PRO A 39 1.66 13.12 2.35
CA PRO A 39 1.36 13.39 3.75
C PRO A 39 0.00 12.78 4.13
N LEU A 40 -0.02 11.55 4.64
CA LEU A 40 -1.23 10.80 4.90
C LEU A 40 -1.62 10.75 6.38
N MET A 41 -2.91 10.94 6.67
CA MET A 41 -3.50 10.58 7.96
C MET A 41 -3.57 9.06 8.08
N LEU A 42 -3.15 8.50 9.24
CA LEU A 42 -3.06 7.07 9.49
C LEU A 42 -3.91 6.64 10.69
N ALA A 43 -4.65 5.54 10.53
CA ALA A 43 -5.56 5.05 11.57
C ALA A 43 -4.82 4.37 12.74
N LYS A 44 -5.25 4.65 13.97
CA LYS A 44 -5.01 3.81 15.15
C LYS A 44 -6.08 2.72 15.28
N VAL A 45 -5.82 1.73 16.12
CA VAL A 45 -6.84 0.72 16.47
C VAL A 45 -7.88 1.35 17.41
N TYR A 46 -9.16 1.10 17.12
CA TYR A 46 -10.26 1.49 17.98
C TYR A 46 -10.20 0.74 19.32
N HIS A 47 -10.50 1.38 20.40
CA HIS A 47 -10.69 0.79 21.74
C HIS A 47 -11.98 1.31 22.38
N ALA A 48 -12.57 0.51 23.25
CA ALA A 48 -13.74 0.93 24.01
C ALA A 48 -13.43 2.17 24.88
N GLY A 49 -14.44 3.03 25.09
CA GLY A 49 -14.29 4.30 25.81
C GLY A 49 -14.07 5.53 24.95
N VAL A 50 -13.91 5.36 23.62
CA VAL A 50 -13.90 6.49 22.69
C VAL A 50 -15.32 7.10 22.61
N PRO A 51 -15.49 8.45 22.71
CA PRO A 51 -16.80 9.11 22.59
C PRO A 51 -17.28 9.04 21.14
N LEU A 52 -18.14 8.06 20.84
CA LEU A 52 -18.59 7.75 19.47
C LEU A 52 -19.37 8.89 18.81
N SER A 53 -20.02 9.77 19.59
CA SER A 53 -20.68 10.99 19.10
C SER A 53 -19.76 11.88 18.28
N ASP A 54 -18.47 11.89 18.59
CA ASP A 54 -17.47 12.73 17.93
C ASP A 54 -17.07 12.19 16.56
N TYR A 55 -17.37 10.93 16.26
CA TYR A 55 -16.87 10.25 15.08
C TYR A 55 -17.95 10.02 14.03
N TRP A 56 -17.55 10.16 12.78
CA TRP A 56 -18.21 9.60 11.63
C TRP A 56 -17.70 8.18 11.43
N VAL A 57 -18.58 7.25 11.07
CA VAL A 57 -18.29 5.85 10.88
C VAL A 57 -18.57 5.45 9.45
N SER A 58 -17.64 4.75 8.83
CA SER A 58 -17.74 4.24 7.47
C SER A 58 -17.26 2.79 7.37
N GLU A 59 -17.57 2.13 6.26
CA GLU A 59 -16.86 0.89 5.91
C GLU A 59 -15.37 1.19 5.67
N LYS A 60 -14.51 0.33 6.18
CA LYS A 60 -13.10 0.29 5.83
C LYS A 60 -12.94 -0.61 4.62
N TYR A 61 -12.65 -0.01 3.49
CA TYR A 61 -12.45 -0.72 2.23
C TYR A 61 -11.08 -1.43 2.22
N ASP A 62 -11.04 -2.66 1.70
CA ASP A 62 -9.83 -3.47 1.54
C ASP A 62 -9.35 -3.38 0.08
N GLY A 63 -8.54 -2.38 -0.21
CA GLY A 63 -7.98 -2.07 -1.52
C GLY A 63 -6.56 -1.54 -1.43
N VAL A 64 -6.21 -0.66 -2.34
CA VAL A 64 -4.93 0.06 -2.36
C VAL A 64 -5.19 1.54 -2.18
N ARG A 65 -4.61 2.14 -1.13
CA ARG A 65 -4.74 3.58 -0.93
C ARG A 65 -4.18 4.34 -2.12
N GLY A 66 -5.00 5.19 -2.71
CA GLY A 66 -4.65 6.11 -3.78
C GLY A 66 -4.72 7.55 -3.28
N TYR A 67 -3.61 8.26 -3.38
CA TYR A 67 -3.54 9.68 -3.12
C TYR A 67 -3.42 10.42 -4.45
N TRP A 68 -4.44 11.21 -4.78
CA TRP A 68 -4.39 12.11 -5.92
C TRP A 68 -3.80 13.44 -5.47
N ASP A 69 -2.69 13.86 -6.06
CA ASP A 69 -2.00 15.10 -5.68
C ASP A 69 -2.49 16.35 -6.44
N GLY A 70 -3.41 16.16 -7.38
CA GLY A 70 -3.93 17.17 -8.31
C GLY A 70 -3.47 16.95 -9.76
N GLU A 71 -2.52 16.03 -10.00
CA GLU A 71 -1.97 15.72 -11.32
C GLU A 71 -1.78 14.23 -11.55
N GLN A 72 -1.40 13.47 -10.51
CA GLN A 72 -1.13 12.05 -10.61
C GLN A 72 -1.63 11.29 -9.37
N LEU A 73 -1.89 10.02 -9.56
CA LEU A 73 -2.30 9.12 -8.49
C LEU A 73 -1.07 8.41 -7.92
N LEU A 74 -0.91 8.48 -6.59
CA LEU A 74 0.24 7.96 -5.85
C LEU A 74 -0.18 6.85 -4.90
N THR A 75 0.69 5.87 -4.71
CA THR A 75 0.56 4.91 -3.61
C THR A 75 0.85 5.59 -2.25
N ARG A 76 0.60 4.88 -1.17
CA ARG A 76 0.99 5.32 0.17
C ARG A 76 2.51 5.57 0.30
N GLY A 77 3.33 4.85 -0.46
CA GLY A 77 4.80 5.00 -0.47
C GLY A 77 5.30 6.15 -1.35
N GLY A 78 4.40 6.78 -2.11
CA GLY A 78 4.75 7.87 -3.04
C GLY A 78 5.00 7.40 -4.48
N GLU A 79 4.92 6.08 -4.74
CA GLU A 79 5.11 5.61 -6.12
C GLU A 79 3.90 6.00 -6.98
N ARG A 80 4.17 6.43 -8.20
CA ARG A 80 3.13 6.74 -9.18
C ARG A 80 2.39 5.47 -9.59
N ILE A 81 1.04 5.53 -9.53
CA ILE A 81 0.16 4.48 -10.05
C ILE A 81 -0.11 4.76 -11.53
N ALA A 82 0.25 3.81 -12.39
CA ALA A 82 -0.10 3.86 -13.79
C ALA A 82 -1.60 3.60 -13.97
N VAL A 83 -2.33 4.60 -14.46
CA VAL A 83 -3.78 4.52 -14.68
C VAL A 83 -4.13 4.80 -16.14
N PRO A 84 -5.20 4.22 -16.70
CA PRO A 84 -5.69 4.65 -18.01
C PRO A 84 -6.09 6.13 -17.97
N ALA A 85 -5.81 6.88 -19.04
CA ALA A 85 -6.11 8.31 -19.09
C ALA A 85 -7.57 8.65 -18.78
N TRP A 86 -8.51 7.77 -19.16
CA TRP A 86 -9.94 7.96 -18.90
C TRP A 86 -10.29 7.87 -17.41
N PHE A 87 -9.51 7.14 -16.59
CA PHE A 87 -9.85 6.91 -15.18
C PHE A 87 -9.77 8.21 -14.35
N THR A 88 -8.77 9.05 -14.63
CA THR A 88 -8.56 10.34 -13.95
C THR A 88 -8.99 11.54 -14.82
N ALA A 89 -9.58 11.30 -15.99
CA ALA A 89 -10.05 12.38 -16.87
C ALA A 89 -11.09 13.27 -16.14
N GLY A 90 -10.86 14.57 -16.14
CA GLY A 90 -11.75 15.54 -15.49
C GLY A 90 -11.61 15.62 -13.97
N TRP A 91 -10.66 14.92 -13.37
CA TRP A 91 -10.39 15.08 -11.94
C TRP A 91 -9.84 16.49 -11.65
N PRO A 92 -10.24 17.11 -10.52
CA PRO A 92 -9.82 18.45 -10.18
C PRO A 92 -8.34 18.49 -9.74
N ARG A 93 -7.70 19.64 -9.89
CA ARG A 93 -6.33 19.90 -9.41
C ARG A 93 -6.30 20.19 -7.90
N VAL A 94 -6.95 19.34 -7.11
CA VAL A 94 -6.94 19.39 -5.64
C VAL A 94 -6.65 18.00 -5.10
N ALA A 95 -5.92 17.93 -3.99
CA ALA A 95 -5.58 16.65 -3.38
C ALA A 95 -6.84 15.90 -2.92
N MET A 96 -6.91 14.60 -3.24
CA MET A 96 -7.99 13.69 -2.84
C MET A 96 -7.38 12.41 -2.28
N ASP A 97 -7.95 11.93 -1.19
CA ASP A 97 -7.53 10.71 -0.50
C ASP A 97 -8.64 9.66 -0.59
N GLY A 98 -8.30 8.48 -1.08
CA GLY A 98 -9.28 7.44 -1.33
C GLY A 98 -8.68 6.05 -1.36
N GLU A 99 -9.55 5.06 -1.54
CA GLU A 99 -9.15 3.67 -1.73
C GLU A 99 -9.46 3.23 -3.16
N LEU A 100 -8.47 2.71 -3.86
CA LEU A 100 -8.65 1.99 -5.12
C LEU A 100 -9.15 0.59 -4.81
N TRP A 101 -10.41 0.35 -5.10
CA TRP A 101 -11.15 -0.82 -4.63
C TRP A 101 -11.79 -1.59 -5.79
N ALA A 102 -11.62 -2.91 -5.81
CA ALA A 102 -12.15 -3.80 -6.84
C ALA A 102 -13.40 -4.58 -6.41
N GLY A 103 -13.92 -4.31 -5.22
CA GLY A 103 -15.04 -5.06 -4.62
C GLY A 103 -14.64 -5.76 -3.33
N ARG A 104 -15.63 -6.19 -2.55
CA ARG A 104 -15.41 -6.96 -1.32
C ARG A 104 -14.74 -8.29 -1.64
N ALA A 105 -13.79 -8.72 -0.81
CA ALA A 105 -12.96 -9.90 -1.01
C ALA A 105 -12.13 -9.91 -2.31
N GLN A 106 -11.92 -8.74 -2.96
CA GLN A 106 -11.17 -8.59 -4.21
C GLN A 106 -9.82 -7.85 -4.02
N PHE A 107 -9.25 -7.85 -2.82
CA PHE A 107 -7.98 -7.18 -2.53
C PHE A 107 -6.86 -7.57 -3.52
N ALA A 108 -6.69 -8.87 -3.80
CA ALA A 108 -5.67 -9.34 -4.73
C ALA A 108 -5.84 -8.76 -6.14
N ARG A 109 -7.09 -8.60 -6.60
CA ARG A 109 -7.41 -7.96 -7.88
C ARG A 109 -7.04 -6.48 -7.86
N ALA A 110 -7.39 -5.75 -6.80
CA ALA A 110 -7.01 -4.34 -6.67
C ALA A 110 -5.49 -4.17 -6.72
N VAL A 111 -4.74 -4.96 -5.95
CA VAL A 111 -3.27 -4.92 -5.93
C VAL A 111 -2.67 -5.27 -7.28
N SER A 112 -3.11 -6.36 -7.93
CA SER A 112 -2.59 -6.75 -9.24
C SER A 112 -2.83 -5.68 -10.29
N THR A 113 -4.01 -5.04 -10.29
CA THR A 113 -4.36 -3.95 -11.22
C THR A 113 -3.48 -2.72 -11.01
N VAL A 114 -3.32 -2.29 -9.75
CA VAL A 114 -2.54 -1.08 -9.41
C VAL A 114 -1.04 -1.24 -9.69
N ARG A 115 -0.50 -2.46 -9.62
CA ARG A 115 0.92 -2.76 -9.84
C ARG A 115 1.33 -2.84 -11.32
N MET A 116 0.40 -2.89 -12.24
CA MET A 116 0.71 -2.92 -13.68
C MET A 116 1.37 -1.62 -14.10
N GLN A 117 2.57 -1.71 -14.69
CA GLN A 117 3.27 -0.55 -15.25
C GLN A 117 2.58 -0.02 -16.53
N VAL A 118 1.98 -0.93 -17.29
CA VAL A 118 1.08 -0.58 -18.39
C VAL A 118 -0.34 -0.92 -17.94
N PRO A 119 -1.21 0.08 -17.77
CA PRO A 119 -2.56 -0.15 -17.24
C PRO A 119 -3.41 -0.97 -18.22
N ASP A 120 -4.08 -1.99 -17.70
CA ASP A 120 -5.07 -2.79 -18.43
C ASP A 120 -6.46 -2.18 -18.28
N ASP A 121 -7.06 -1.76 -19.38
CA ASP A 121 -8.37 -1.11 -19.40
C ASP A 121 -9.48 -1.99 -18.79
N ALA A 122 -9.47 -3.28 -19.08
CA ALA A 122 -10.51 -4.20 -18.59
C ALA A 122 -10.40 -4.38 -17.06
N ALA A 123 -9.19 -4.47 -16.52
CA ALA A 123 -8.96 -4.54 -15.09
C ALA A 123 -9.40 -3.23 -14.40
N TRP A 124 -9.06 -2.06 -14.97
CA TRP A 124 -9.42 -0.76 -14.42
C TRP A 124 -10.92 -0.45 -14.46
N ARG A 125 -11.69 -0.99 -15.41
CA ARG A 125 -13.16 -0.86 -15.43
C ARG A 125 -13.84 -1.49 -14.21
N ALA A 126 -13.20 -2.45 -13.56
CA ALA A 126 -13.68 -3.04 -12.30
C ALA A 126 -13.28 -2.24 -11.06
N MET A 127 -12.35 -1.28 -11.19
CA MET A 127 -11.89 -0.47 -10.07
C MET A 127 -12.86 0.67 -9.75
N ARG A 128 -12.87 1.06 -8.47
CA ARG A 128 -13.55 2.25 -7.96
C ARG A 128 -12.55 3.06 -7.16
N PHE A 129 -12.65 4.37 -7.22
CA PHE A 129 -11.97 5.29 -6.30
C PHE A 129 -12.97 5.69 -5.22
N MET A 130 -12.81 5.08 -4.03
CA MET A 130 -13.64 5.32 -2.87
C MET A 130 -13.06 6.49 -2.09
N MET A 131 -13.48 7.71 -2.43
CA MET A 131 -12.95 8.94 -1.85
C MET A 131 -13.47 9.13 -0.43
N PHE A 132 -12.56 9.33 0.54
CA PHE A 132 -12.91 9.44 1.95
C PHE A 132 -12.42 10.72 2.62
N ASP A 133 -11.47 11.48 2.03
CA ASP A 133 -11.06 12.79 2.56
C ASP A 133 -10.47 13.70 1.46
N LEU A 134 -10.33 14.99 1.81
CA LEU A 134 -9.74 16.06 0.99
C LEU A 134 -8.60 16.72 1.76
N PRO A 135 -7.35 16.23 1.60
CA PRO A 135 -6.21 16.66 2.42
C PRO A 135 -5.89 18.16 2.41
N ALA A 136 -6.05 18.80 1.25
CA ALA A 136 -5.78 20.23 1.06
C ALA A 136 -6.98 21.14 1.40
N GLN A 137 -8.14 20.56 1.69
CA GLN A 137 -9.33 21.31 2.04
C GLN A 137 -9.26 21.77 3.51
N GLY A 138 -9.35 23.06 3.75
CA GLY A 138 -9.45 23.60 5.09
C GLY A 138 -10.73 23.21 5.84
N GLY A 139 -10.73 23.41 7.13
CA GLY A 139 -11.82 23.05 8.03
C GLY A 139 -11.70 21.67 8.65
N ASP A 140 -12.64 21.33 9.52
CA ASP A 140 -12.72 20.03 10.16
C ASP A 140 -13.26 18.94 9.19
N PHE A 141 -13.19 17.69 9.61
CA PHE A 141 -13.64 16.58 8.74
C PHE A 141 -15.11 16.69 8.36
N THR A 142 -15.97 17.16 9.27
CA THR A 142 -17.40 17.35 8.97
C THR A 142 -17.62 18.37 7.86
N ALA A 143 -16.88 19.48 7.88
CA ALA A 143 -16.92 20.47 6.80
C ALA A 143 -16.34 19.92 5.49
N ARG A 144 -15.22 19.17 5.56
CA ARG A 144 -14.61 18.54 4.39
C ARG A 144 -15.53 17.52 3.72
N LEU A 145 -16.36 16.79 4.47
CA LEU A 145 -17.35 15.86 3.91
C LEU A 145 -18.34 16.53 2.95
N ALA A 146 -18.83 17.70 3.28
CA ALA A 146 -19.75 18.44 2.41
C ALA A 146 -19.08 18.83 1.09
N VAL A 147 -17.82 19.28 1.16
CA VAL A 147 -17.02 19.60 -0.02
C VAL A 147 -16.70 18.34 -0.83
N LEU A 148 -16.38 17.22 -0.17
CA LEU A 148 -16.10 15.94 -0.79
C LEU A 148 -17.28 15.45 -1.64
N HIS A 149 -18.50 15.48 -1.11
CA HIS A 149 -19.70 15.12 -1.87
C HIS A 149 -19.90 16.02 -3.10
N THR A 150 -19.65 17.32 -2.95
CA THR A 150 -19.68 18.27 -4.06
C THR A 150 -18.63 17.93 -5.14
N GLN A 151 -17.40 17.56 -4.73
CA GLN A 151 -16.35 17.18 -5.66
C GLN A 151 -16.69 15.89 -6.42
N VAL A 152 -17.19 14.85 -5.73
CA VAL A 152 -17.63 13.61 -6.38
C VAL A 152 -18.73 13.90 -7.41
N SER A 153 -19.71 14.75 -7.06
CA SER A 153 -20.77 15.15 -7.99
C SER A 153 -20.24 15.91 -9.21
N ARG A 154 -19.21 16.75 -9.03
CA ARG A 154 -18.57 17.48 -10.14
C ARG A 154 -17.75 16.58 -11.04
N ILE A 155 -17.00 15.63 -10.46
CA ILE A 155 -16.26 14.62 -11.23
C ILE A 155 -17.21 13.80 -12.08
N ASN A 156 -18.39 13.48 -11.57
CA ASN A 156 -19.49 12.82 -12.30
C ASN A 156 -19.05 11.56 -13.06
N GLN A 157 -18.20 10.74 -12.44
CA GLN A 157 -17.75 9.47 -13.01
C GLN A 157 -18.28 8.31 -12.16
N PRO A 158 -18.85 7.25 -12.78
CA PRO A 158 -19.49 6.16 -12.03
C PRO A 158 -18.53 5.32 -11.20
N TRP A 159 -17.23 5.46 -11.41
CA TRP A 159 -16.19 4.78 -10.63
C TRP A 159 -15.60 5.65 -9.52
N VAL A 160 -16.00 6.93 -9.38
CA VAL A 160 -15.59 7.82 -8.28
C VAL A 160 -16.76 7.98 -7.32
N LEU A 161 -16.58 7.47 -6.10
CA LEU A 161 -17.66 7.40 -5.13
C LEU A 161 -17.22 8.02 -3.79
N ALA A 162 -18.11 8.81 -3.18
CA ALA A 162 -17.90 9.24 -1.80
C ALA A 162 -18.12 8.05 -0.85
N VAL A 163 -17.20 7.85 0.08
CA VAL A 163 -17.40 6.85 1.13
C VAL A 163 -18.54 7.30 2.03
N SER A 164 -19.55 6.45 2.15
CA SER A 164 -20.73 6.71 2.97
C SER A 164 -20.34 6.81 4.45
N GLN A 165 -20.77 7.89 5.11
CA GLN A 165 -20.49 8.17 6.51
C GLN A 165 -21.78 8.15 7.33
N THR A 166 -21.74 7.56 8.51
CA THR A 166 -22.88 7.51 9.44
C THR A 166 -22.48 7.85 10.87
N LYS A 167 -23.43 8.21 11.70
CA LYS A 167 -23.25 8.34 13.15
C LYS A 167 -23.75 7.08 13.86
N VAL A 168 -23.05 6.66 14.90
CA VAL A 168 -23.39 5.47 15.67
C VAL A 168 -23.54 5.86 17.14
N ALA A 169 -24.66 5.48 17.74
CA ALA A 169 -25.05 5.97 19.08
C ALA A 169 -24.35 5.23 20.24
N SER A 170 -23.89 3.98 20.05
CA SER A 170 -23.32 3.18 21.11
C SER A 170 -22.29 2.16 20.61
N HIS A 171 -21.46 1.66 21.52
CA HIS A 171 -20.50 0.58 21.22
C HIS A 171 -21.21 -0.70 20.72
N GLY A 172 -22.37 -1.03 21.29
CA GLY A 172 -23.17 -2.17 20.82
C GLY A 172 -23.66 -2.00 19.39
N ALA A 173 -24.14 -0.81 19.03
CA ALA A 173 -24.52 -0.48 17.66
C ALA A 173 -23.31 -0.51 16.70
N LEU A 174 -22.15 -0.03 17.14
CA LEU A 174 -20.90 -0.10 16.38
C LEU A 174 -20.46 -1.55 16.15
N GLN A 175 -20.56 -2.42 17.15
CA GLN A 175 -20.28 -3.85 17.03
C GLN A 175 -21.25 -4.55 16.07
N SER A 176 -22.54 -4.23 16.14
CA SER A 176 -23.56 -4.75 15.22
C SER A 176 -23.26 -4.34 13.77
N LEU A 177 -22.90 -3.08 13.55
CA LEU A 177 -22.50 -2.58 12.23
C LEU A 177 -21.24 -3.28 11.72
N LEU A 178 -20.22 -3.49 12.58
CA LEU A 178 -19.04 -4.26 12.23
C LEU A 178 -19.40 -5.69 11.82
N GLY A 179 -20.25 -6.38 12.62
CA GLY A 179 -20.70 -7.73 12.32
C GLY A 179 -21.42 -7.83 10.98
N THR A 180 -22.31 -6.89 10.68
CA THR A 180 -23.03 -6.81 9.39
C THR A 180 -22.06 -6.57 8.23
N THR A 181 -21.12 -5.63 8.37
CA THR A 181 -20.12 -5.31 7.36
C THR A 181 -19.24 -6.52 7.05
N VAL A 182 -18.73 -7.20 8.07
CA VAL A 182 -17.85 -8.38 7.91
C VAL A 182 -18.62 -9.57 7.34
N LYS A 183 -19.88 -9.81 7.77
CA LYS A 183 -20.74 -10.84 7.20
C LYS A 183 -21.01 -10.64 5.73
N ALA A 184 -21.08 -9.38 5.29
CA ALA A 184 -21.22 -9.02 3.87
C ALA A 184 -19.90 -9.01 3.10
N GLY A 185 -18.78 -9.48 3.69
CA GLY A 185 -17.46 -9.57 3.07
C GLY A 185 -16.62 -8.30 3.14
N GLY A 186 -17.05 -7.29 3.92
CA GLY A 186 -16.24 -6.10 4.20
C GLY A 186 -15.13 -6.37 5.20
N GLU A 187 -14.09 -5.54 5.22
CA GLU A 187 -12.92 -5.69 6.10
C GLU A 187 -13.22 -5.27 7.55
N GLY A 188 -13.97 -4.20 7.72
CA GLY A 188 -14.25 -3.59 9.00
C GLY A 188 -14.79 -2.17 8.85
N LEU A 189 -14.55 -1.37 9.89
CA LEU A 189 -15.03 0.02 9.96
C LEU A 189 -13.84 0.98 10.14
N ALA A 190 -13.99 2.19 9.62
CA ALA A 190 -13.17 3.35 9.91
C ALA A 190 -14.00 4.37 10.70
N LEU A 191 -13.40 4.98 11.72
CA LEU A 191 -14.01 6.03 12.49
C LEU A 191 -13.17 7.29 12.35
N HIS A 192 -13.75 8.38 11.86
CA HIS A 192 -13.05 9.64 11.65
C HIS A 192 -13.68 10.72 12.54
N ARG A 193 -12.86 11.39 13.38
CA ARG A 193 -13.36 12.43 14.27
C ARG A 193 -13.86 13.62 13.47
N GLY A 194 -15.11 14.02 13.70
CA GLY A 194 -15.77 15.09 12.95
C GLY A 194 -15.06 16.43 13.06
N ALA A 195 -14.54 16.76 14.24
CA ALA A 195 -13.84 18.03 14.52
C ALA A 195 -12.33 18.01 14.17
N SER A 196 -11.81 16.94 13.53
CA SER A 196 -10.39 16.83 13.21
C SER A 196 -10.00 17.60 11.96
N LEU A 197 -8.85 18.28 12.02
CA LEU A 197 -8.15 18.75 10.83
C LEU A 197 -7.47 17.55 10.14
N TYR A 198 -7.15 17.68 8.84
CA TYR A 198 -6.32 16.69 8.18
C TYR A 198 -4.86 16.85 8.63
N THR A 199 -4.32 15.84 9.30
CA THR A 199 -2.94 15.85 9.81
C THR A 199 -2.23 14.58 9.37
N ALA A 200 -1.03 14.74 8.78
CA ALA A 200 -0.21 13.65 8.25
C ALA A 200 0.47 12.85 9.36
N GLN A 201 -0.32 12.25 10.25
CA GLN A 201 0.19 11.48 11.39
C GLN A 201 -0.77 10.36 11.82
N ARG A 202 -0.27 9.48 12.69
CA ARG A 202 -1.08 8.44 13.34
C ARG A 202 -1.52 8.91 14.72
N ASN A 203 -2.73 9.40 14.81
CA ASN A 203 -3.33 9.87 16.08
C ASN A 203 -4.73 9.26 16.31
N GLY A 204 -5.47 9.77 17.30
CA GLY A 204 -6.83 9.33 17.62
C GLY A 204 -7.92 9.87 16.70
N ASP A 205 -7.60 10.74 15.74
CA ASP A 205 -8.60 11.36 14.86
C ASP A 205 -9.12 10.38 13.79
N LEU A 206 -8.30 9.39 13.42
CA LEU A 206 -8.72 8.29 12.55
C LEU A 206 -8.49 6.96 13.27
N LEU A 207 -9.54 6.13 13.35
CA LEU A 207 -9.49 4.82 13.99
C LEU A 207 -9.94 3.73 13.02
N LYS A 208 -9.38 2.54 13.15
CA LYS A 208 -9.83 1.32 12.46
C LYS A 208 -10.44 0.35 13.47
N PHE A 209 -11.60 -0.24 13.13
CA PHE A 209 -12.28 -1.24 13.93
C PHE A 209 -12.56 -2.48 13.09
N LYS A 210 -11.90 -3.58 13.46
CA LYS A 210 -11.97 -4.86 12.73
C LYS A 210 -12.21 -6.00 13.70
N THR A 211 -12.69 -7.15 13.20
CA THR A 211 -12.87 -8.37 14.01
C THR A 211 -11.54 -9.01 14.39
N HIS A 212 -10.47 -8.64 13.69
CA HIS A 212 -9.10 -9.04 13.96
C HIS A 212 -8.17 -7.90 13.59
N GLU A 213 -6.98 -7.90 14.17
CA GLU A 213 -5.87 -7.05 13.76
C GLU A 213 -5.06 -7.77 12.68
N ASP A 214 -4.40 -7.01 11.84
CA ASP A 214 -3.40 -7.49 10.89
C ASP A 214 -2.07 -6.79 11.15
N SER A 215 -1.00 -7.50 10.91
CA SER A 215 0.37 -6.98 10.98
C SER A 215 1.25 -7.75 9.99
N GLU A 216 2.49 -7.30 9.85
CA GLU A 216 3.46 -7.88 8.95
C GLU A 216 4.64 -8.46 9.71
N ALA A 217 5.24 -9.52 9.17
CA ALA A 217 6.43 -10.14 9.70
C ALA A 217 7.27 -10.74 8.57
N THR A 218 8.58 -10.81 8.78
CA THR A 218 9.51 -11.40 7.81
C THR A 218 9.58 -12.90 7.98
N VAL A 219 9.51 -13.68 6.90
CA VAL A 219 9.70 -15.13 6.88
C VAL A 219 11.17 -15.44 7.14
N VAL A 220 11.47 -16.09 8.26
CA VAL A 220 12.84 -16.48 8.66
C VAL A 220 13.05 -18.00 8.67
N GLY A 221 12.01 -18.78 8.39
CA GLY A 221 12.12 -20.25 8.32
C GLY A 221 10.85 -20.93 7.87
N HIS A 222 10.99 -22.15 7.35
CA HIS A 222 9.90 -23.07 7.06
C HIS A 222 9.94 -24.22 8.07
N ILE A 223 8.79 -24.56 8.62
CA ILE A 223 8.60 -25.69 9.52
C ILE A 223 7.85 -26.77 8.76
N ALA A 224 8.42 -27.96 8.68
CA ALA A 224 7.84 -29.07 7.95
C ALA A 224 6.48 -29.48 8.56
N GLY A 225 5.54 -29.83 7.69
CA GLY A 225 4.24 -30.35 8.05
C GLY A 225 4.30 -31.78 8.59
N LYS A 226 3.26 -32.17 9.34
CA LYS A 226 3.06 -33.51 9.86
C LYS A 226 1.69 -34.06 9.43
N GLY A 227 1.52 -35.37 9.47
CA GLY A 227 0.26 -36.02 9.08
C GLY A 227 -0.09 -35.70 7.62
N LYS A 228 -1.29 -35.15 7.37
CA LYS A 228 -1.74 -34.85 6.02
C LYS A 228 -0.87 -33.80 5.28
N TYR A 229 -0.03 -33.06 5.98
CA TYR A 229 0.88 -32.07 5.43
C TYR A 229 2.35 -32.56 5.39
N ALA A 230 2.61 -33.86 5.54
CA ALA A 230 3.96 -34.41 5.39
C ALA A 230 4.50 -34.08 3.99
N GLY A 231 5.73 -33.59 3.93
CA GLY A 231 6.36 -33.13 2.67
C GLY A 231 5.96 -31.72 2.21
N GLN A 232 5.12 -31.04 2.96
CA GLN A 232 4.66 -29.67 2.66
C GLN A 232 4.93 -28.73 3.85
N LEU A 233 4.62 -27.44 3.70
CA LEU A 233 4.70 -26.47 4.78
C LEU A 233 3.72 -26.83 5.91
N GLY A 234 4.22 -26.98 7.14
CA GLY A 234 3.43 -27.03 8.37
C GLY A 234 3.15 -25.64 8.91
N ALA A 235 4.20 -24.80 9.02
CA ALA A 235 4.11 -23.42 9.47
C ALA A 235 5.26 -22.58 8.93
N LEU A 236 5.05 -21.29 8.74
CA LEU A 236 6.15 -20.32 8.61
C LEU A 236 6.67 -19.98 10.02
N LEU A 237 7.97 -19.92 10.17
CA LEU A 237 8.62 -19.19 11.26
C LEU A 237 8.80 -17.75 10.78
N VAL A 238 8.21 -16.79 11.49
CA VAL A 238 8.27 -15.38 11.12
C VAL A 238 8.85 -14.55 12.25
N GLU A 239 9.45 -13.41 11.88
CA GLU A 239 10.09 -12.48 12.80
C GLU A 239 9.45 -11.09 12.73
N LEU A 240 9.06 -10.55 13.87
CA LEU A 240 8.75 -9.14 14.05
C LEU A 240 10.06 -8.38 14.29
N PRO A 241 10.28 -7.26 13.58
CA PRO A 241 11.47 -6.46 13.80
C PRO A 241 11.51 -5.90 15.23
N ALA A 242 12.72 -5.62 15.72
CA ALA A 242 12.89 -4.89 16.95
C ALA A 242 12.27 -3.49 16.82
N ALA A 243 11.48 -3.06 17.79
CA ALA A 243 10.84 -1.75 17.80
C ALA A 243 10.80 -1.17 19.21
N GLN A 244 11.16 0.11 19.36
CA GLN A 244 11.02 0.91 20.59
C GLN A 244 11.48 0.16 21.87
N GLY A 245 12.70 -0.38 21.90
CA GLY A 245 13.27 -1.08 23.05
C GLY A 245 12.79 -2.53 23.25
N GLN A 246 11.97 -3.06 22.35
CA GLN A 246 11.57 -4.46 22.33
C GLN A 246 12.49 -5.24 21.37
N PRO A 247 13.05 -6.41 21.78
CA PRO A 247 13.86 -7.24 20.90
C PRO A 247 13.02 -7.81 19.76
N ALA A 248 13.70 -8.25 18.68
CA ALA A 248 13.07 -9.02 17.62
C ALA A 248 12.38 -10.26 18.19
N ARG A 249 11.18 -10.57 17.74
CA ARG A 249 10.36 -11.68 18.27
C ARG A 249 9.97 -12.63 17.15
N ARG A 250 10.13 -13.91 17.40
CA ARG A 250 9.76 -14.96 16.44
C ARG A 250 8.54 -15.72 16.91
N PHE A 251 7.67 -16.05 15.97
CA PHE A 251 6.51 -16.90 16.23
C PHE A 251 6.14 -17.72 14.98
N LYS A 252 5.22 -18.68 15.18
CA LYS A 252 4.81 -19.61 14.11
C LYS A 252 3.48 -19.17 13.52
N LEU A 253 3.39 -19.13 12.19
CA LEU A 253 2.15 -19.05 11.44
C LEU A 253 1.83 -20.43 10.86
N GLY A 254 0.91 -21.16 11.47
CA GLY A 254 0.56 -22.53 11.05
C GLY A 254 -0.80 -22.62 10.34
N THR A 255 -1.58 -21.55 10.31
CA THR A 255 -2.94 -21.51 9.74
C THR A 255 -3.09 -20.43 8.69
N GLY A 256 -4.16 -20.48 7.88
CA GLY A 256 -4.46 -19.50 6.85
C GLY A 256 -3.92 -19.82 5.47
N PHE A 257 -3.19 -20.92 5.30
CA PHE A 257 -2.64 -21.35 4.02
C PHE A 257 -3.62 -22.22 3.25
N THR A 258 -3.69 -22.03 1.95
CA THR A 258 -4.24 -22.99 1.01
C THR A 258 -3.27 -24.16 0.82
N ASP A 259 -3.74 -25.28 0.24
CA ASP A 259 -2.88 -26.43 -0.04
C ASP A 259 -1.80 -26.06 -1.08
N ALA A 260 -2.11 -25.22 -2.08
CA ALA A 260 -1.13 -24.72 -3.03
C ALA A 260 -0.02 -23.88 -2.33
N GLN A 261 -0.37 -23.02 -1.37
CA GLN A 261 0.59 -22.24 -0.60
C GLN A 261 1.42 -23.10 0.37
N ARG A 262 0.96 -24.29 0.70
CA ARG A 262 1.77 -25.27 1.47
C ARG A 262 2.77 -26.02 0.59
N GLN A 263 2.44 -26.22 -0.67
CA GLN A 263 3.34 -26.83 -1.67
C GLN A 263 4.40 -25.84 -2.13
N ASP A 264 4.02 -24.59 -2.37
CA ASP A 264 4.90 -23.50 -2.77
C ASP A 264 4.78 -22.33 -1.75
N PRO A 265 5.50 -22.42 -0.62
CA PRO A 265 5.37 -21.46 0.47
C PRO A 265 6.09 -20.14 0.16
N PRO A 266 5.68 -19.03 0.80
CA PRO A 266 6.39 -17.76 0.76
C PRO A 266 7.89 -17.94 1.03
N ALA A 267 8.74 -17.36 0.18
CA ALA A 267 10.20 -17.49 0.26
C ALA A 267 10.76 -16.92 1.58
N LEU A 268 11.93 -17.41 2.00
CA LEU A 268 12.67 -16.80 3.10
C LEU A 268 13.01 -15.33 2.76
N GLY A 269 12.90 -14.46 3.75
CA GLY A 269 13.10 -13.01 3.59
C GLY A 269 11.88 -12.26 3.07
N SER A 270 10.84 -12.93 2.56
CA SER A 270 9.60 -12.25 2.17
C SER A 270 8.84 -11.73 3.39
N VAL A 271 8.16 -10.60 3.21
CA VAL A 271 7.24 -10.06 4.22
C VAL A 271 5.85 -10.67 3.99
N VAL A 272 5.23 -11.14 5.06
CA VAL A 272 3.88 -11.71 5.03
C VAL A 272 2.96 -10.92 5.93
N THR A 273 1.73 -10.69 5.46
CA THR A 273 0.64 -10.15 6.28
C THR A 273 -0.07 -11.31 6.97
N TYR A 274 -0.30 -11.17 8.27
CA TYR A 274 -1.07 -12.12 9.07
C TYR A 274 -2.12 -11.39 9.90
N ARG A 275 -3.22 -12.06 10.19
CA ARG A 275 -4.25 -11.58 11.14
C ARG A 275 -4.06 -12.24 12.52
N PHE A 276 -4.46 -11.52 13.56
CA PHE A 276 -4.38 -12.02 14.94
C PHE A 276 -5.45 -11.39 15.82
N ARG A 277 -5.65 -11.91 17.03
CA ARG A 277 -6.63 -11.41 18.01
C ARG A 277 -5.93 -11.02 19.30
N GLY A 278 -5.35 -9.81 19.32
CA GLY A 278 -4.60 -9.31 20.47
C GLY A 278 -3.23 -9.98 20.64
N LEU A 279 -2.50 -9.54 21.65
CA LEU A 279 -1.15 -9.99 21.97
C LEU A 279 -1.12 -10.76 23.30
N THR A 280 -0.12 -11.62 23.46
CA THR A 280 0.28 -12.15 24.78
C THR A 280 1.01 -11.07 25.58
N ASP A 281 1.26 -11.29 26.87
CA ASP A 281 2.04 -10.38 27.71
C ASP A 281 3.48 -10.16 27.18
N GLY A 282 4.05 -11.18 26.50
CA GLY A 282 5.32 -11.08 25.79
C GLY A 282 5.22 -10.43 24.39
N GLY A 283 4.05 -9.90 24.02
CA GLY A 283 3.82 -9.23 22.75
C GLY A 283 3.80 -10.16 21.53
N ILE A 284 3.55 -11.45 21.72
CA ILE A 284 3.38 -12.43 20.63
C ILE A 284 1.92 -12.42 20.17
N PRO A 285 1.63 -12.35 18.86
CA PRO A 285 0.28 -12.39 18.32
C PRO A 285 -0.47 -13.68 18.69
N ARG A 286 -1.68 -13.54 19.25
CA ARG A 286 -2.57 -14.68 19.57
C ARG A 286 -3.39 -15.08 18.34
N PHE A 287 -3.54 -16.38 18.12
CA PHE A 287 -4.31 -16.94 16.99
C PHE A 287 -3.87 -16.40 15.62
N ALA A 288 -2.56 -16.18 15.48
CA ALA A 288 -1.99 -15.66 14.26
C ALA A 288 -2.26 -16.60 13.07
N SER A 289 -2.73 -16.04 11.97
CA SER A 289 -3.11 -16.76 10.75
C SER A 289 -2.63 -16.02 9.53
N PHE A 290 -1.94 -16.69 8.63
CA PHE A 290 -1.47 -16.12 7.36
C PHE A 290 -2.62 -15.58 6.53
N MET A 291 -2.39 -14.46 5.85
CA MET A 291 -3.34 -13.87 4.91
C MET A 291 -2.78 -13.83 3.50
N ARG A 292 -1.59 -13.24 3.32
CA ARG A 292 -0.95 -13.03 2.02
C ARG A 292 0.52 -12.67 2.17
N VAL A 293 1.27 -12.74 1.08
CA VAL A 293 2.56 -12.05 0.98
C VAL A 293 2.28 -10.55 0.88
N ALA A 294 3.03 -9.73 1.61
CA ALA A 294 2.84 -8.29 1.62
C ALA A 294 3.12 -7.69 0.23
N ALA A 295 2.26 -6.75 -0.17
CA ALA A 295 2.26 -6.20 -1.51
C ALA A 295 3.41 -5.22 -1.79
N ASP A 296 4.02 -4.63 -0.77
CA ASP A 296 4.92 -3.47 -0.90
C ASP A 296 6.43 -3.80 -0.97
N GLN A 297 6.79 -5.09 -1.05
CA GLN A 297 8.19 -5.47 -1.25
C GLN A 297 8.31 -6.44 -2.42
N ALA A 298 8.83 -5.93 -3.55
CA ALA A 298 9.46 -6.79 -4.53
C ALA A 298 10.57 -7.59 -3.82
N PRO A 299 10.75 -8.90 -4.12
CA PRO A 299 11.87 -9.64 -3.57
C PRO A 299 13.15 -8.90 -3.98
N THR A 300 13.91 -8.44 -3.00
CA THR A 300 15.27 -7.99 -3.23
C THR A 300 16.01 -9.20 -3.81
N GLN A 301 16.28 -9.17 -5.11
CA GLN A 301 17.14 -10.16 -5.73
C GLN A 301 18.50 -10.04 -5.05
N ILE A 302 18.79 -10.96 -4.14
CA ILE A 302 20.15 -11.15 -3.63
C ILE A 302 20.94 -11.68 -4.83
N ALA A 303 21.69 -10.79 -5.46
CA ALA A 303 22.68 -11.20 -6.45
C ALA A 303 23.69 -12.10 -5.74
N ILE A 304 23.62 -13.39 -6.00
CA ILE A 304 24.68 -14.34 -5.62
C ILE A 304 25.88 -14.01 -6.50
N LYS A 305 26.95 -13.48 -5.88
CA LYS A 305 28.28 -13.39 -6.47
C LYS A 305 29.00 -14.69 -6.31
#